data_8a99a0c888d5808f2965a9583787bb6d
#
_entry.id   8a99a0c888d5808f2965a9583787bb6d
#
_cell.length_a   1.000
_cell.length_b   1.000
_cell.length_c   1.000
_cell.angle_alpha   90.00
_cell.angle_beta   90.00
_cell.angle_gamma   90.00
#
_symmetry.space_group_name_H-M   'P 1'
#
loop_
_entity.id
_entity.type
_entity.pdbx_description
1 polymer ?
#
loop_
_entity_poly.entity_id
_entity_poly.type
_entity_poly.pdbx_seq_one_letter_code
_entity_poly.pdbx_strand_id
1 'polypeptide(L)'
;AVRTQSIAASPPPITTTSLPAAKGKAAKTISPEDMAVIRRQAEEFMEAKDRLPELATLVNERDWVFTRNLIRGPMQPLGREMLYINQRLLPQDRKEADKRAAELKTALAELDEAARLQDGSRLTKEYSRVASGFGAYAEMIPAEALS
;
A
#
# COMPACT_ATOMS: atom_id res chain seq x y z
N ALA A 1 -34.85 31.58 25.22
CA ALA A 1 -34.58 31.41 25.13
C ALA A 1 -34.22 31.01 25.24
N VAL A 2 -34.38 30.98 25.09
CA VAL A 2 -34.08 30.64 24.96
C VAL A 2 -33.52 30.09 24.85
N ARG A 3 -33.53 30.05 24.62
CA ARG A 3 -33.16 29.75 24.23
C ARG A 3 -32.52 29.12 24.33
N THR A 4 -32.77 29.04 24.23
CA THR A 4 -32.32 28.68 24.05
C THR A 4 -31.69 27.96 24.00
N GLN A 5 -31.82 27.87 23.84
CA GLN A 5 -31.47 27.45 23.60
C GLN A 5 -30.82 26.70 23.60
N SER A 6 -31.22 26.86 23.59
CA SER A 6 -30.91 26.41 23.36
C SER A 6 -30.33 25.70 23.30
N ILE A 7 -30.50 25.60 23.28
CA ILE A 7 -30.21 25.11 23.05
C ILE A 7 -29.59 24.44 22.98
N ALA A 8 -29.82 24.41 22.97
CA ALA A 8 -29.46 23.96 22.66
C ALA A 8 -28.94 23.23 22.53
N ALA A 9 -29.17 23.07 22.50
CA ALA A 9 -28.89 22.59 22.14
C ALA A 9 -28.37 21.84 21.98
N SER A 10 -28.48 21.54 21.80
CA SER A 10 -28.18 20.97 21.40
C SER A 10 -27.64 20.22 21.32
N PRO A 11 -27.70 20.04 21.24
CA PRO A 11 -27.40 19.29 20.83
C PRO A 11 -26.95 18.58 20.84
N PRO A 12 -26.93 18.38 20.54
CA PRO A 12 -26.63 17.69 20.12
C PRO A 12 -26.15 17.04 19.97
N PRO A 13 -26.19 16.91 19.70
CA PRO A 13 -25.90 16.35 19.16
C PRO A 13 -25.42 15.73 18.90
N ILE A 14 -25.56 15.51 18.61
CA ILE A 14 -25.35 15.15 18.06
C ILE A 14 -24.87 14.55 17.73
N THR A 15 -25.09 14.32 17.50
CA THR A 15 -24.87 14.08 16.90
C THR A 15 -24.42 13.50 16.50
N THR A 16 -24.64 13.26 16.30
CA THR A 16 -24.46 13.03 15.71
C THR A 16 -24.01 12.51 15.27
N THR A 17 -24.18 12.26 15.01
CA THR A 17 -23.98 12.02 14.42
C THR A 17 -23.51 11.58 13.88
N SER A 18 -23.60 11.38 13.55
CA SER A 18 -23.34 11.24 12.89
C SER A 18 -22.94 10.88 12.26
N LEU A 19 -23.06 10.78 11.85
CA LEU A 19 -22.83 10.81 11.06
C LEU A 19 -22.55 10.76 10.37
N PRO A 20 -22.54 10.56 10.11
CA PRO A 20 -22.25 10.72 9.28
C PRO A 20 -21.87 11.08 8.68
N ALA A 21 -21.80 11.39 8.56
CA ALA A 21 -21.47 11.83 8.00
C ALA A 21 -21.08 12.03 7.40
N ALA A 22 -20.97 12.03 7.55
CA ALA A 22 -20.60 12.14 6.87
C ALA A 22 -20.75 11.92 6.16
N LYS A 23 -21.26 12.00 5.87
CA LYS A 23 -21.40 11.77 4.96
C LYS A 23 -20.85 12.19 3.82
N GLY A 24 -20.99 12.04 3.15
CA GLY A 24 -20.41 12.47 1.91
C GLY A 24 -19.07 13.19 1.99
N LYS A 25 -18.76 13.75 3.06
CA LYS A 25 -17.49 14.39 3.31
C LYS A 25 -16.46 13.34 3.70
N ALA A 26 -15.29 13.36 3.05
CA ALA A 26 -14.22 12.42 3.36
C ALA A 26 -13.72 12.62 4.80
N ALA A 27 -13.41 11.53 5.47
CA ALA A 27 -12.77 11.57 6.77
C ALA A 27 -11.39 12.21 6.64
N LYS A 28 -10.97 12.96 7.65
CA LYS A 28 -9.68 13.63 7.65
C LYS A 28 -8.58 12.84 8.32
N THR A 29 -8.95 11.85 9.12
CA THR A 29 -7.99 11.01 9.82
C THR A 29 -8.42 9.56 9.75
N ILE A 30 -7.44 8.69 9.77
CA ILE A 30 -7.68 7.24 9.79
C ILE A 30 -7.93 6.85 11.23
N SER A 31 -8.93 5.97 11.46
CA SER A 31 -9.24 5.52 12.80
C SER A 31 -8.09 4.73 13.41
N PRO A 32 -7.97 4.67 14.76
CA PRO A 32 -6.93 3.84 15.37
C PRO A 32 -7.01 2.37 14.97
N GLU A 33 -8.23 1.84 14.79
CA GLU A 33 -8.42 0.46 14.38
C GLU A 33 -7.87 0.21 12.99
N ASP A 34 -8.18 1.12 12.05
CA ASP A 34 -7.69 1.01 10.67
C ASP A 34 -6.18 1.22 10.63
N MET A 35 -5.66 2.17 11.43
CA MET A 35 -4.23 2.41 11.48
C MET A 35 -3.47 1.18 11.98
N ALA A 36 -4.05 0.43 12.93
CA ALA A 36 -3.42 -0.80 13.43
C ALA A 36 -3.29 -1.85 12.32
N VAL A 37 -4.33 -1.98 11.48
CA VAL A 37 -4.28 -2.90 10.35
C VAL A 37 -3.23 -2.44 9.33
N ILE A 38 -3.23 -1.14 9.01
CA ILE A 38 -2.25 -0.59 8.07
C ILE A 38 -0.84 -0.84 8.59
N ARG A 39 -0.60 -0.60 9.88
CA ARG A 39 0.73 -0.77 10.48
C ARG A 39 1.22 -2.21 10.32
N ARG A 40 0.36 -3.19 10.58
CA ARG A 40 0.76 -4.60 10.48
C ARG A 40 1.08 -4.97 9.03
N GLN A 41 0.24 -4.54 8.08
CA GLN A 41 0.47 -4.85 6.68
C GLN A 41 1.69 -4.09 6.14
N ALA A 42 1.89 -2.86 6.58
CA ALA A 42 3.03 -2.05 6.18
C ALA A 42 4.35 -2.65 6.64
N GLU A 43 4.34 -3.24 7.84
CA GLU A 43 5.54 -3.91 8.37
C GLU A 43 5.96 -5.04 7.44
N GLU A 44 5.02 -5.86 7.01
CA GLU A 44 5.30 -6.96 6.07
C GLU A 44 5.71 -6.44 4.70
N PHE A 45 5.05 -5.37 4.23
CA PHE A 45 5.41 -4.76 2.96
C PHE A 45 6.86 -4.25 3.00
N MET A 46 7.24 -3.58 4.08
CA MET A 46 8.58 -3.04 4.21
C MET A 46 9.64 -4.13 4.32
N GLU A 47 9.30 -5.28 4.92
CA GLU A 47 10.20 -6.43 4.94
C GLU A 47 10.50 -6.92 3.54
N ALA A 48 9.46 -6.98 2.68
CA ALA A 48 9.67 -7.37 1.28
C ALA A 48 10.50 -6.32 0.55
N LYS A 49 10.24 -5.03 0.80
CA LYS A 49 11.00 -3.94 0.20
C LYS A 49 12.48 -4.03 0.59
N ASP A 50 12.77 -4.41 1.83
CA ASP A 50 14.15 -4.54 2.31
C ASP A 50 14.91 -5.68 1.63
N ARG A 51 14.22 -6.54 0.88
CA ARG A 51 14.86 -7.60 0.11
C ARG A 51 15.26 -7.16 -1.30
N LEU A 52 15.02 -5.89 -1.66
CA LEU A 52 15.42 -5.37 -2.96
C LEU A 52 16.93 -5.50 -3.22
N PRO A 53 17.84 -5.24 -2.25
CA PRO A 53 19.26 -5.46 -2.52
C PRO A 53 19.59 -6.92 -2.89
N GLU A 54 18.93 -7.88 -2.25
CA GLU A 54 19.10 -9.29 -2.58
C GLU A 54 18.61 -9.55 -4.00
N LEU A 55 17.45 -9.01 -4.35
CA LEU A 55 16.88 -9.16 -5.69
C LEU A 55 17.81 -8.53 -6.72
N ALA A 56 18.38 -7.35 -6.44
CA ALA A 56 19.32 -6.69 -7.32
C ALA A 56 20.52 -7.59 -7.61
N THR A 57 21.06 -8.24 -6.59
CA THR A 57 22.20 -9.14 -6.74
C THR A 57 21.83 -10.31 -7.67
N LEU A 58 20.66 -10.92 -7.43
CA LEU A 58 20.20 -12.05 -8.24
C LEU A 58 20.00 -11.65 -9.70
N VAL A 59 19.45 -10.45 -9.93
CA VAL A 59 19.26 -9.93 -11.29
C VAL A 59 20.60 -9.70 -11.97
N ASN A 60 21.55 -9.08 -11.26
CA ASN A 60 22.88 -8.82 -11.81
C ASN A 60 23.63 -10.10 -12.15
N GLU A 61 23.44 -11.14 -11.35
CA GLU A 61 24.08 -12.43 -11.57
C GLU A 61 23.36 -13.30 -12.58
N ARG A 62 22.23 -12.83 -13.08
CA ARG A 62 21.38 -13.62 -13.99
C ARG A 62 20.96 -14.94 -13.38
N ASP A 63 20.68 -14.92 -12.06
CA ASP A 63 20.20 -16.11 -11.35
C ASP A 63 18.70 -16.22 -11.55
N TRP A 64 18.32 -16.86 -12.67
CA TRP A 64 16.93 -16.96 -13.09
C TRP A 64 16.06 -17.65 -12.05
N VAL A 65 16.57 -18.73 -11.48
CA VAL A 65 15.82 -19.57 -10.57
C VAL A 65 15.54 -18.85 -9.25
N PHE A 66 16.59 -18.30 -8.63
CA PHE A 66 16.41 -17.64 -7.34
C PHE A 66 15.69 -16.30 -7.45
N THR A 67 15.83 -15.62 -8.60
CA THR A 67 15.01 -14.42 -8.85
C THR A 67 13.54 -14.79 -8.83
N ARG A 68 13.15 -15.84 -9.53
CA ARG A 68 11.75 -16.29 -9.53
C ARG A 68 11.29 -16.76 -8.16
N ASN A 69 12.17 -17.46 -7.43
CA ASN A 69 11.83 -17.94 -6.10
C ASN A 69 11.54 -16.78 -5.15
N LEU A 70 12.31 -15.71 -5.22
CA LEU A 70 12.11 -14.54 -4.36
C LEU A 70 10.78 -13.86 -4.66
N ILE A 71 10.45 -13.71 -5.95
CA ILE A 71 9.19 -13.09 -6.36
C ILE A 71 7.99 -13.95 -5.94
N ARG A 72 8.10 -15.26 -6.13
CA ARG A 72 7.00 -16.19 -5.90
C ARG A 72 6.86 -16.66 -4.46
N GLY A 73 7.89 -16.43 -3.63
CA GLY A 73 7.88 -16.75 -2.22
C GLY A 73 7.67 -15.50 -1.38
N PRO A 74 8.77 -14.87 -0.91
CA PRO A 74 8.67 -13.73 0.01
C PRO A 74 7.85 -12.57 -0.50
N MET A 75 7.79 -12.35 -1.82
CA MET A 75 7.04 -11.22 -2.39
C MET A 75 5.63 -11.58 -2.82
N GLN A 76 5.25 -12.85 -2.71
CA GLN A 76 3.92 -13.30 -3.13
C GLN A 76 2.78 -12.59 -2.39
N PRO A 77 2.88 -12.31 -1.06
CA PRO A 77 1.76 -11.68 -0.34
C PRO A 77 1.58 -10.20 -0.59
N LEU A 78 2.47 -9.55 -1.38
CA LEU A 78 2.43 -8.10 -1.56
C LEU A 78 1.08 -7.58 -2.04
N GLY A 79 0.46 -8.29 -2.99
CA GLY A 79 -0.83 -7.86 -3.51
C GLY A 79 -1.88 -7.76 -2.43
N ARG A 80 -1.94 -8.77 -1.54
CA ARG A 80 -2.90 -8.79 -0.44
C ARG A 80 -2.57 -7.72 0.60
N GLU A 81 -1.29 -7.54 0.91
CA GLU A 81 -0.88 -6.52 1.87
C GLU A 81 -1.30 -5.12 1.41
N MET A 82 -1.02 -4.81 0.14
CA MET A 82 -1.39 -3.52 -0.43
C MET A 82 -2.91 -3.35 -0.49
N LEU A 83 -3.63 -4.42 -0.82
CA LEU A 83 -5.10 -4.37 -0.83
C LEU A 83 -5.65 -4.00 0.54
N TYR A 84 -5.16 -4.66 1.60
CA TYR A 84 -5.65 -4.40 2.95
C TYR A 84 -5.30 -2.99 3.41
N ILE A 85 -4.12 -2.49 3.04
CA ILE A 85 -3.74 -1.11 3.33
C ILE A 85 -4.68 -0.15 2.61
N ASN A 86 -4.85 -0.35 1.30
CA ASN A 86 -5.62 0.59 0.47
C ASN A 86 -7.07 0.72 0.93
N GLN A 87 -7.66 -0.39 1.38
CA GLN A 87 -9.03 -0.37 1.85
C GLN A 87 -9.23 0.51 3.08
N ARG A 88 -8.16 0.79 3.80
CA ARG A 88 -8.22 1.56 5.05
C ARG A 88 -7.62 2.95 4.96
N LEU A 89 -7.11 3.31 3.78
CA LEU A 89 -6.64 4.68 3.54
C LEU A 89 -7.82 5.62 3.45
N LEU A 90 -7.55 6.91 3.59
CA LEU A 90 -8.57 7.93 3.39
C LEU A 90 -9.11 7.83 1.97
N PRO A 91 -10.42 8.07 1.76
CA PRO A 91 -11.01 7.90 0.42
C PRO A 91 -10.30 8.68 -0.67
N GLN A 92 -9.81 9.89 -0.36
CA GLN A 92 -9.13 10.71 -1.36
C GLN A 92 -7.79 10.13 -1.81
N ASP A 93 -7.21 9.19 -1.04
CA ASP A 93 -5.91 8.59 -1.35
C ASP A 93 -6.02 7.23 -2.03
N ARG A 94 -7.20 6.60 -1.99
CA ARG A 94 -7.34 5.20 -2.42
C ARG A 94 -7.07 4.99 -3.90
N LYS A 95 -7.51 5.93 -4.74
CA LYS A 95 -7.35 5.76 -6.18
C LYS A 95 -5.89 5.72 -6.58
N GLU A 96 -5.10 6.64 -6.04
CA GLU A 96 -3.67 6.66 -6.33
C GLU A 96 -2.96 5.45 -5.75
N ALA A 97 -3.33 5.03 -4.53
CA ALA A 97 -2.74 3.86 -3.90
C ALA A 97 -3.04 2.60 -4.71
N ASP A 98 -4.28 2.44 -5.20
CA ASP A 98 -4.65 1.30 -6.02
C ASP A 98 -3.86 1.28 -7.32
N LYS A 99 -3.65 2.46 -7.93
CA LYS A 99 -2.87 2.57 -9.16
C LYS A 99 -1.43 2.12 -8.93
N ARG A 100 -0.81 2.61 -7.87
CA ARG A 100 0.59 2.26 -7.57
C ARG A 100 0.74 0.79 -7.20
N ALA A 101 -0.25 0.22 -6.50
CA ALA A 101 -0.26 -1.21 -6.19
C ALA A 101 -0.33 -2.04 -7.47
N ALA A 102 -1.20 -1.65 -8.40
CA ALA A 102 -1.34 -2.36 -9.68
C ALA A 102 -0.04 -2.29 -10.49
N GLU A 103 0.61 -1.13 -10.51
CA GLU A 103 1.86 -0.96 -11.23
C GLU A 103 2.98 -1.84 -10.66
N LEU A 104 3.06 -1.93 -9.33
CA LEU A 104 4.05 -2.80 -8.69
C LEU A 104 3.78 -4.27 -8.98
N LYS A 105 2.52 -4.69 -8.90
CA LYS A 105 2.16 -6.08 -9.21
C LYS A 105 2.50 -6.44 -10.66
N THR A 106 2.23 -5.51 -11.58
CA THR A 106 2.57 -5.72 -13.00
C THR A 106 4.08 -5.83 -13.18
N ALA A 107 4.85 -4.95 -12.53
CA ALA A 107 6.30 -4.98 -12.63
C ALA A 107 6.87 -6.30 -12.10
N LEU A 108 6.33 -6.82 -11.00
CA LEU A 108 6.76 -8.10 -10.45
C LEU A 108 6.45 -9.25 -11.41
N ALA A 109 5.27 -9.24 -12.02
CA ALA A 109 4.90 -10.27 -12.99
C ALA A 109 5.81 -10.22 -14.22
N GLU A 110 6.15 -9.02 -14.70
CA GLU A 110 7.03 -8.87 -15.85
C GLU A 110 8.46 -9.29 -15.52
N LEU A 111 8.92 -9.02 -14.30
CA LEU A 111 10.23 -9.47 -13.86
C LEU A 111 10.29 -10.99 -13.81
N ASP A 112 9.25 -11.62 -13.27
CA ASP A 112 9.18 -13.08 -13.22
C ASP A 112 9.20 -13.66 -14.63
N GLU A 113 8.48 -13.05 -15.55
CA GLU A 113 8.43 -13.51 -16.95
C GLU A 113 9.80 -13.34 -17.63
N ALA A 114 10.49 -12.23 -17.39
CA ALA A 114 11.83 -12.02 -17.94
C ALA A 114 12.79 -13.09 -17.43
N ALA A 115 12.69 -13.46 -16.16
CA ALA A 115 13.51 -14.53 -15.59
C ALA A 115 13.16 -15.88 -16.19
N ARG A 116 11.85 -16.14 -16.39
CA ARG A 116 11.41 -17.38 -17.03
C ARG A 116 11.96 -17.53 -18.42
N LEU A 117 12.00 -16.42 -19.17
CA LEU A 117 12.51 -16.41 -20.54
C LEU A 117 14.02 -16.28 -20.60
N GLN A 118 14.70 -16.08 -19.48
CA GLN A 118 16.14 -15.87 -19.38
C GLN A 118 16.59 -14.69 -20.23
N ASP A 119 15.79 -13.61 -20.22
CA ASP A 119 16.05 -12.39 -20.98
C ASP A 119 16.74 -11.38 -20.07
N GLY A 120 18.06 -11.29 -20.15
CA GLY A 120 18.85 -10.45 -19.24
C GLY A 120 18.59 -8.97 -19.36
N SER A 121 18.41 -8.45 -20.59
CA SER A 121 18.10 -7.03 -20.81
C SER A 121 16.76 -6.66 -20.19
N ARG A 122 15.76 -7.49 -20.47
CA ARG A 122 14.42 -7.28 -19.93
C ARG A 122 14.42 -7.43 -18.41
N LEU A 123 15.19 -8.38 -17.89
CA LEU A 123 15.30 -8.61 -16.45
C LEU A 123 15.78 -7.34 -15.74
N THR A 124 16.83 -6.70 -16.24
CA THR A 124 17.38 -5.48 -15.68
C THR A 124 16.35 -4.35 -15.72
N LYS A 125 15.66 -4.20 -16.85
CA LYS A 125 14.66 -3.17 -17.04
C LYS A 125 13.50 -3.34 -16.05
N GLU A 126 13.00 -4.57 -15.95
CA GLU A 126 11.86 -4.83 -15.07
C GLU A 126 12.25 -4.74 -13.60
N TYR A 127 13.49 -5.07 -13.25
CA TYR A 127 13.96 -4.85 -11.89
C TYR A 127 13.87 -3.37 -11.52
N SER A 128 14.29 -2.47 -12.42
CA SER A 128 14.20 -1.03 -12.17
C SER A 128 12.76 -0.60 -11.90
N ARG A 129 11.81 -1.18 -12.63
CA ARG A 129 10.39 -0.89 -12.42
C ARG A 129 9.89 -1.41 -11.07
N VAL A 130 10.34 -2.59 -10.67
CA VAL A 130 10.00 -3.15 -9.37
C VAL A 130 10.52 -2.25 -8.25
N ALA A 131 11.79 -1.85 -8.33
CA ALA A 131 12.37 -1.00 -7.31
C ALA A 131 11.65 0.35 -7.21
N SER A 132 11.37 0.98 -8.36
CA SER A 132 10.60 2.23 -8.40
C SER A 132 9.19 2.03 -7.86
N GLY A 133 8.56 0.90 -8.17
CA GLY A 133 7.22 0.60 -7.72
C GLY A 133 7.13 0.44 -6.21
N PHE A 134 8.13 -0.21 -5.60
CA PHE A 134 8.18 -0.31 -4.15
C PHE A 134 8.28 1.07 -3.49
N GLY A 135 9.16 1.92 -4.01
CA GLY A 135 9.31 3.27 -3.49
C GLY A 135 8.04 4.11 -3.66
N ALA A 136 7.44 4.03 -4.84
CA ALA A 136 6.22 4.78 -5.13
C ALA A 136 5.06 4.35 -4.23
N TYR A 137 4.89 3.05 -4.03
CA TYR A 137 3.82 2.57 -3.15
C TYR A 137 4.09 2.94 -1.70
N ALA A 138 5.35 2.84 -1.25
CA ALA A 138 5.70 3.17 0.12
C ALA A 138 5.30 4.59 0.48
N GLU A 139 5.31 5.51 -0.49
CA GLU A 139 4.87 6.90 -0.27
C GLU A 139 3.40 7.00 0.11
N MET A 140 2.60 6.00 -0.24
CA MET A 140 1.17 6.00 0.09
C MET A 140 0.90 5.52 1.51
N ILE A 141 1.88 4.89 2.16
CA ILE A 141 1.70 4.38 3.52
C ILE A 141 1.77 5.56 4.49
N PRO A 142 0.76 5.75 5.35
CA PRO A 142 0.80 6.84 6.33
C PRO A 142 2.05 6.75 7.22
N ALA A 143 2.65 7.90 7.50
CA ALA A 143 3.88 7.95 8.30
C ALA A 143 3.68 7.32 9.68
N GLU A 144 2.51 7.49 10.27
CA GLU A 144 2.20 6.91 11.58
C GLU A 144 2.28 5.39 11.57
N ALA A 145 2.03 4.76 10.43
CA ALA A 145 2.09 3.31 10.32
C ALA A 145 3.52 2.79 10.25
N LEU A 146 4.48 3.66 9.97
CA LEU A 146 5.89 3.28 9.80
C LEU A 146 6.74 3.63 11.01
N SER A 147 6.17 4.32 11.99
CA SER A 147 6.93 4.74 13.18
C SER A 147 6.81 3.77 14.34
#